data_13f07c6445b8f51a8e80ebf587797df4
#
_entry.id   13f07c6445b8f51a8e80ebf587797df4
#
_cell.length_a   1.000
_cell.length_b   1.000
_cell.length_c   1.000
_cell.angle_alpha   90.00
_cell.angle_beta   90.00
_cell.angle_gamma   90.00
#
_symmetry.space_group_name_H-M   'P 1'
#
loop_
_entity.id
_entity.type
_entity.pdbx_description
1 polymer ?
#
loop_
_entity_poly.entity_id
_entity_poly.type
_entity_poly.pdbx_seq_one_letter_code
_entity_poly.pdbx_strand_id
1 'polypeptide(L)'
;MAEVQIYGWGHGDTYSERVLQHLIDAHDVISFDIFDTLLMRTVLDPTDVFEIVEKRAERHGMHLPDFKFERLGAEYRILSSGRRHSLPEIYEDVRQRLDLLPEEAAWLKACEWQVEQEVIRPRENVCAWMKRAKAAGKRVVLVSDMYLSTEEIQFLLKKWNLTEYDAIYLSGEYGSGKPEALFDHMKKEQQGERYLHIGDYPVSDGTSANAH
;
A
#
# COMPACT_ATOMS: atom_id res chain seq x y z
N MET A 1 -8.28 -24.13 -10.90
CA MET A 1 -7.16 -23.33 -10.38
C MET A 1 -7.07 -22.11 -11.27
N ALA A 2 -7.42 -20.95 -10.77
CA ALA A 2 -7.28 -19.70 -11.52
C ALA A 2 -5.81 -19.26 -11.39
N GLU A 3 -5.10 -19.22 -12.51
CA GLU A 3 -3.77 -18.62 -12.54
C GLU A 3 -3.93 -17.11 -12.37
N VAL A 4 -3.52 -16.61 -11.24
CA VAL A 4 -3.30 -15.17 -11.06
C VAL A 4 -1.96 -14.85 -11.68
N GLN A 5 -1.95 -14.08 -12.73
CA GLN A 5 -0.73 -13.63 -13.36
C GLN A 5 -0.46 -12.20 -12.92
N ILE A 6 0.76 -11.97 -12.41
CA ILE A 6 1.22 -10.72 -11.87
C ILE A 6 2.04 -10.00 -12.92
N TYR A 7 1.95 -8.68 -12.87
CA TYR A 7 2.71 -7.79 -13.73
C TYR A 7 3.50 -6.80 -12.90
N GLY A 8 4.80 -7.07 -12.82
CA GLY A 8 5.77 -6.08 -12.39
C GLY A 8 5.94 -5.00 -13.46
N TRP A 9 5.85 -3.75 -13.09
CA TRP A 9 6.17 -2.63 -13.95
C TRP A 9 7.67 -2.57 -14.16
N GLY A 10 8.13 -2.89 -15.37
CA GLY A 10 9.54 -2.80 -15.75
C GLY A 10 10.09 -3.96 -16.57
N HIS A 11 9.40 -5.07 -16.66
CA HIS A 11 9.79 -6.22 -17.47
C HIS A 11 8.68 -6.63 -18.44
N GLY A 12 8.59 -5.96 -19.55
CA GLY A 12 8.20 -6.42 -20.89
C GLY A 12 6.89 -7.17 -21.15
N ASP A 13 6.19 -7.66 -20.18
CA ASP A 13 4.94 -8.39 -20.36
C ASP A 13 3.73 -7.51 -20.07
N THR A 14 3.45 -6.64 -21.05
CA THR A 14 2.17 -5.92 -21.08
C THR A 14 1.09 -6.88 -21.56
N TYR A 15 0.12 -7.24 -20.70
CA TYR A 15 -1.13 -7.80 -21.21
C TYR A 15 -1.76 -6.80 -22.15
N SER A 16 -2.28 -7.32 -23.26
CA SER A 16 -3.16 -6.53 -24.08
C SER A 16 -4.38 -6.14 -23.23
N GLU A 17 -4.90 -4.93 -23.38
CA GLU A 17 -6.15 -4.49 -22.74
C GLU A 17 -7.27 -5.52 -22.88
N ARG A 18 -7.28 -6.27 -24.00
CA ARG A 18 -8.23 -7.34 -24.28
C ARG A 18 -8.12 -8.51 -23.27
N VAL A 19 -6.91 -8.90 -22.89
CA VAL A 19 -6.70 -9.99 -21.92
C VAL A 19 -7.16 -9.55 -20.55
N LEU A 20 -6.78 -8.36 -20.11
CA LEU A 20 -7.19 -7.83 -18.81
C LEU A 20 -8.72 -7.64 -18.74
N GLN A 21 -9.34 -7.14 -19.81
CA GLN A 21 -10.81 -7.07 -19.87
C GLN A 21 -11.45 -8.46 -19.73
N HIS A 22 -10.94 -9.47 -20.45
CA HIS A 22 -11.44 -10.83 -20.33
C HIS A 22 -11.29 -11.40 -18.92
N LEU A 23 -10.15 -11.14 -18.26
CA LEU A 23 -9.94 -11.56 -16.88
C LEU A 23 -10.94 -10.87 -15.93
N ILE A 24 -11.13 -9.57 -16.04
CA ILE A 24 -12.12 -8.83 -15.25
C ILE A 24 -13.54 -9.40 -15.48
N ASP A 25 -13.91 -9.64 -16.74
CA ASP A 25 -15.23 -10.17 -17.09
C ASP A 25 -15.46 -11.57 -16.49
N ALA A 26 -14.41 -12.38 -16.45
CA ALA A 26 -14.45 -13.75 -15.95
C ALA A 26 -14.49 -13.90 -14.43
N HIS A 27 -14.22 -12.84 -13.65
CA HIS A 27 -14.14 -12.88 -12.18
C HIS A 27 -15.26 -12.06 -11.52
N ASP A 28 -15.60 -12.42 -10.29
CA ASP A 28 -16.70 -11.81 -9.54
C ASP A 28 -16.20 -10.69 -8.63
N VAL A 29 -15.05 -10.91 -7.99
CA VAL A 29 -14.36 -9.95 -7.11
C VAL A 29 -13.01 -9.60 -7.72
N ILE A 30 -12.79 -8.30 -7.91
CA ILE A 30 -11.54 -7.76 -8.43
C ILE A 30 -10.87 -7.00 -7.30
N SER A 31 -9.71 -7.47 -6.85
CA SER A 31 -8.91 -6.78 -5.84
C SER A 31 -7.72 -6.08 -6.47
N PHE A 32 -7.41 -4.90 -5.96
CA PHE A 32 -6.24 -4.11 -6.37
C PHE A 32 -5.34 -3.87 -5.16
N ASP A 33 -4.03 -4.00 -5.37
CA ASP A 33 -3.08 -3.37 -4.47
C ASP A 33 -3.16 -1.83 -4.63
N ILE A 34 -2.68 -1.11 -3.63
CA ILE A 34 -2.78 0.35 -3.58
C ILE A 34 -1.47 1.01 -4.02
N PHE A 35 -0.38 0.79 -3.28
CA PHE A 35 0.88 1.47 -3.54
C PHE A 35 1.65 0.78 -4.68
N ASP A 36 2.26 1.62 -5.52
CA ASP A 36 2.93 1.20 -6.75
C ASP A 36 2.04 0.43 -7.76
N THR A 37 0.73 0.32 -7.44
CA THR A 37 -0.32 -0.22 -8.31
C THR A 37 -1.34 0.86 -8.69
N LEU A 38 -2.24 1.29 -7.80
CA LEU A 38 -3.19 2.39 -8.04
C LEU A 38 -2.56 3.75 -7.81
N LEU A 39 -1.73 3.86 -6.78
CA LEU A 39 -1.03 5.07 -6.36
C LEU A 39 0.47 4.83 -6.46
N MET A 40 1.18 5.70 -7.14
CA MET A 40 2.64 5.64 -7.26
C MET A 40 3.29 6.87 -6.63
N ARG A 41 4.48 6.69 -6.08
CA ARG A 41 5.30 7.82 -5.63
C ARG A 41 6.10 8.41 -6.78
N THR A 42 6.30 9.75 -6.76
CA THR A 42 7.11 10.48 -7.74
C THR A 42 8.59 10.56 -7.36
N VAL A 43 9.02 9.73 -6.43
CA VAL A 43 10.42 9.52 -6.03
C VAL A 43 10.99 8.27 -6.71
N LEU A 44 12.31 8.12 -6.77
CA LEU A 44 12.94 6.98 -7.43
C LEU A 44 12.78 5.68 -6.63
N ASP A 45 12.99 5.77 -5.32
CA ASP A 45 12.78 4.68 -4.38
C ASP A 45 11.73 5.11 -3.35
N PRO A 46 10.75 4.26 -2.99
CA PRO A 46 9.75 4.59 -1.97
C PRO A 46 10.34 5.10 -0.66
N THR A 47 11.54 4.64 -0.29
CA THR A 47 12.24 5.06 0.94
C THR A 47 12.86 6.46 0.85
N ASP A 48 12.91 7.08 -0.32
CA ASP A 48 13.38 8.47 -0.49
C ASP A 48 12.44 9.48 0.19
N VAL A 49 11.21 9.08 0.49
CA VAL A 49 10.29 9.85 1.36
C VAL A 49 10.99 10.20 2.68
N PHE A 50 11.71 9.25 3.28
CA PHE A 50 12.39 9.46 4.55
C PHE A 50 13.58 10.41 4.45
N GLU A 51 14.26 10.47 3.29
CA GLU A 51 15.29 11.49 3.05
C GLU A 51 14.69 12.90 2.94
N ILE A 52 13.51 13.00 2.36
CA ILE A 52 12.80 14.30 2.31
C ILE A 52 12.41 14.73 3.73
N VAL A 53 11.91 13.80 4.55
CA VAL A 53 11.58 14.07 5.96
C VAL A 53 12.83 14.49 6.74
N GLU A 54 13.95 13.80 6.59
CA GLU A 54 15.24 14.12 7.23
C GLU A 54 15.70 15.55 6.88
N LYS A 55 15.67 15.91 5.59
CA LYS A 55 16.01 17.26 5.13
C LYS A 55 15.05 18.34 5.66
N ARG A 56 13.78 18.01 5.86
CA ARG A 56 12.81 18.92 6.46
C ARG A 56 13.05 19.07 7.96
N ALA A 57 13.38 17.97 8.65
CA ALA A 57 13.75 17.98 10.06
C ALA A 57 14.97 18.87 10.31
N GLU A 58 16.00 18.78 9.46
CA GLU A 58 17.19 19.63 9.53
C GLU A 58 16.84 21.12 9.41
N ARG A 59 15.97 21.47 8.45
CA ARG A 59 15.48 22.86 8.29
C ARG A 59 14.61 23.33 9.46
N HIS A 60 13.99 22.40 10.16
CA HIS A 60 13.21 22.66 11.38
C HIS A 60 14.08 22.76 12.64
N GLY A 61 15.39 22.54 12.52
CA GLY A 61 16.35 22.63 13.61
C GLY A 61 16.63 21.28 14.29
N MET A 62 16.12 20.17 13.78
CA MET A 62 16.42 18.81 14.25
C MET A 62 17.52 18.21 13.40
N HIS A 63 18.67 17.94 14.02
CA HIS A 63 19.80 17.29 13.32
C HIS A 63 19.76 15.78 13.54
N LEU A 64 19.26 15.05 12.56
CA LEU A 64 19.01 13.60 12.61
C LEU A 64 19.64 12.89 11.40
N PRO A 65 20.98 12.78 11.33
CA PRO A 65 21.68 12.34 10.13
C PRO A 65 21.41 10.87 9.75
N ASP A 66 20.89 10.07 10.67
CA ASP A 66 20.58 8.64 10.44
C ASP A 66 19.07 8.38 10.43
N PHE A 67 18.24 9.40 10.26
CA PHE A 67 16.79 9.27 10.38
C PHE A 67 16.22 8.24 9.41
N LYS A 68 16.58 8.28 8.12
CA LYS A 68 16.12 7.28 7.12
C LYS A 68 16.42 5.86 7.58
N PHE A 69 17.63 5.62 8.07
CA PHE A 69 18.06 4.30 8.53
C PHE A 69 17.25 3.83 9.76
N GLU A 70 17.09 4.70 10.75
CA GLU A 70 16.34 4.36 11.96
C GLU A 70 14.83 4.20 11.69
N ARG A 71 14.27 5.00 10.77
CA ARG A 71 12.87 4.87 10.34
C ARG A 71 12.61 3.52 9.66
N LEU A 72 13.49 3.09 8.75
CA LEU A 72 13.43 1.76 8.13
C LEU A 72 13.67 0.66 9.14
N GLY A 73 14.64 0.86 10.03
CA GLY A 73 14.95 -0.07 11.10
C GLY A 73 13.78 -0.30 12.05
N ALA A 74 12.99 0.74 12.37
CA ALA A 74 11.80 0.64 13.19
C ALA A 74 10.76 -0.31 12.58
N GLU A 75 10.47 -0.13 11.29
CA GLU A 75 9.56 -1.00 10.53
C GLU A 75 10.03 -2.45 10.55
N TYR A 76 11.30 -2.68 10.23
CA TYR A 76 11.90 -4.02 10.24
C TYR A 76 11.85 -4.68 11.63
N ARG A 77 12.15 -3.94 12.71
CA ARG A 77 12.12 -4.48 14.09
C ARG A 77 10.73 -4.96 14.48
N ILE A 78 9.69 -4.18 14.13
CA ILE A 78 8.30 -4.54 14.44
C ILE A 78 7.90 -5.78 13.62
N LEU A 79 8.14 -5.79 12.31
CA LEU A 79 7.84 -6.93 11.45
C LEU A 79 8.57 -8.20 11.88
N SER A 80 9.85 -8.10 12.26
CA SER A 80 10.66 -9.22 12.74
C SER A 80 10.16 -9.80 14.07
N SER A 81 9.36 -9.06 14.83
CA SER A 81 8.69 -9.56 16.03
C SER A 81 7.40 -10.35 15.73
N GLY A 82 7.08 -10.58 14.47
CA GLY A 82 5.85 -11.24 14.03
C GLY A 82 4.60 -10.38 14.13
N ARG A 83 4.74 -9.06 14.31
CA ARG A 83 3.64 -8.11 14.40
C ARG A 83 3.53 -7.29 13.11
N ARG A 84 2.33 -6.88 12.78
CA ARG A 84 2.10 -5.79 11.84
C ARG A 84 2.12 -4.47 12.62
N HIS A 85 2.35 -3.38 11.95
CA HIS A 85 2.63 -2.09 12.56
C HIS A 85 1.74 -1.00 11.97
N SER A 86 1.53 0.01 12.78
CA SER A 86 0.91 1.28 12.41
C SER A 86 1.96 2.39 12.41
N LEU A 87 1.67 3.48 11.73
CA LEU A 87 2.56 4.65 11.72
C LEU A 87 2.88 5.19 13.14
N PRO A 88 1.93 5.27 14.09
CA PRO A 88 2.23 5.63 15.47
C PRO A 88 3.23 4.70 16.16
N GLU A 89 3.13 3.37 15.97
CA GLU A 89 4.06 2.41 16.58
C GLU A 89 5.47 2.55 16.00
N ILE A 90 5.58 2.77 14.69
CA ILE A 90 6.86 3.04 14.04
C ILE A 90 7.52 4.27 14.67
N TYR A 91 6.77 5.37 14.82
CA TYR A 91 7.32 6.61 15.37
C TYR A 91 7.60 6.54 16.88
N GLU A 92 6.96 5.66 17.62
CA GLU A 92 7.34 5.40 19.00
C GLU A 92 8.68 4.65 19.09
N ASP A 93 8.94 3.68 18.20
CA ASP A 93 10.24 3.01 18.10
C ASP A 93 11.35 4.00 17.69
N VAL A 94 11.10 4.85 16.68
CA VAL A 94 12.01 5.91 16.24
C VAL A 94 12.31 6.88 17.38
N ARG A 95 11.28 7.30 18.14
CA ARG A 95 11.41 8.20 19.27
C ARG A 95 12.36 7.66 20.31
N GLN A 96 12.20 6.40 20.68
CA GLN A 96 13.06 5.74 21.68
C GLN A 96 14.50 5.57 21.19
N ARG A 97 14.69 5.28 19.91
CA ARG A 97 16.01 5.05 19.32
C ARG A 97 16.85 6.30 19.16
N LEU A 98 16.20 7.38 18.76
CA LEU A 98 16.86 8.67 18.54
C LEU A 98 16.79 9.60 19.78
N ASP A 99 16.26 9.09 20.91
CA ASP A 99 16.08 9.85 22.17
C ASP A 99 15.34 11.19 21.94
N LEU A 100 14.27 11.13 21.13
CA LEU A 100 13.49 12.32 20.77
C LEU A 100 12.46 12.65 21.84
N LEU A 101 12.14 13.93 21.93
CA LEU A 101 10.98 14.39 22.69
C LEU A 101 9.68 13.93 22.00
N PRO A 102 8.58 13.73 22.74
CA PRO A 102 7.29 13.33 22.14
C PRO A 102 6.81 14.28 21.04
N GLU A 103 7.00 15.58 21.18
CA GLU A 103 6.66 16.60 20.18
C GLU A 103 7.51 16.53 18.92
N GLU A 104 8.78 16.15 19.03
CA GLU A 104 9.68 15.96 17.88
C GLU A 104 9.25 14.74 17.06
N ALA A 105 8.96 13.61 17.71
CA ALA A 105 8.45 12.42 17.06
C ALA A 105 7.07 12.66 16.41
N ALA A 106 6.19 13.42 17.07
CA ALA A 106 4.90 13.80 16.53
C ALA A 106 5.04 14.68 15.28
N TRP A 107 5.99 15.61 15.29
CA TRP A 107 6.30 16.47 14.15
C TRP A 107 6.83 15.65 12.97
N LEU A 108 7.78 14.73 13.20
CA LEU A 108 8.35 13.85 12.17
C LEU A 108 7.29 12.98 11.54
N LYS A 109 6.40 12.37 12.35
CA LYS A 109 5.26 11.60 11.86
C LYS A 109 4.34 12.41 10.96
N ALA A 110 4.00 13.64 11.40
CA ALA A 110 3.17 14.53 10.60
C ALA A 110 3.87 14.97 9.32
N CYS A 111 5.19 15.17 9.36
CA CYS A 111 6.02 15.50 8.20
C CYS A 111 6.04 14.35 7.18
N GLU A 112 6.22 13.09 7.61
CA GLU A 112 6.15 11.91 6.73
C GLU A 112 4.79 11.85 6.04
N TRP A 113 3.71 11.98 6.78
CA TRP A 113 2.36 12.01 6.23
C TRP A 113 2.16 13.15 5.20
N GLN A 114 2.73 14.32 5.47
CA GLN A 114 2.67 15.43 4.52
C GLN A 114 3.47 15.13 3.25
N VAL A 115 4.67 14.55 3.37
CA VAL A 115 5.51 14.17 2.22
C VAL A 115 4.80 13.12 1.36
N GLU A 116 4.20 12.08 1.97
CA GLU A 116 3.41 11.09 1.25
C GLU A 116 2.29 11.74 0.42
N GLN A 117 1.56 12.68 1.00
CA GLN A 117 0.53 13.42 0.26
C GLN A 117 1.08 14.22 -0.92
N GLU A 118 2.31 14.74 -0.82
CA GLU A 118 2.92 15.54 -1.85
C GLU A 118 3.50 14.72 -3.00
N VAL A 119 4.03 13.52 -2.72
CA VAL A 119 4.71 12.69 -3.72
C VAL A 119 3.80 11.67 -4.40
N ILE A 120 2.66 11.32 -3.80
CA ILE A 120 1.74 10.33 -4.35
C ILE A 120 0.94 10.89 -5.53
N ARG A 121 0.85 10.09 -6.59
CA ARG A 121 0.05 10.36 -7.81
C ARG A 121 -0.71 9.09 -8.22
N PRO A 122 -1.87 9.21 -8.88
CA PRO A 122 -2.58 8.08 -9.41
C PRO A 122 -1.82 7.50 -10.62
N ARG A 123 -1.83 6.18 -10.73
CA ARG A 123 -1.44 5.48 -11.95
C ARG A 123 -2.67 5.34 -12.83
N GLU A 124 -2.87 6.32 -13.71
CA GLU A 124 -4.11 6.56 -14.40
C GLU A 124 -4.65 5.36 -15.18
N ASN A 125 -3.77 4.60 -15.85
CA ASN A 125 -4.17 3.41 -16.59
C ASN A 125 -4.75 2.31 -15.67
N VAL A 126 -4.15 2.07 -14.48
CA VAL A 126 -4.67 1.07 -13.52
C VAL A 126 -5.96 1.58 -12.87
N CYS A 127 -5.99 2.87 -12.51
CA CYS A 127 -7.21 3.50 -11.99
C CYS A 127 -8.38 3.41 -12.99
N ALA A 128 -8.10 3.54 -14.30
CA ALA A 128 -9.13 3.35 -15.33
C ALA A 128 -9.68 1.91 -15.34
N TRP A 129 -8.84 0.90 -15.09
CA TRP A 129 -9.27 -0.48 -14.99
C TRP A 129 -10.12 -0.74 -13.74
N MET A 130 -9.77 -0.14 -12.60
CA MET A 130 -10.60 -0.19 -11.39
C MET A 130 -12.00 0.38 -11.65
N LYS A 131 -12.09 1.55 -12.30
CA LYS A 131 -13.36 2.17 -12.67
C LYS A 131 -14.16 1.32 -13.67
N ARG A 132 -13.50 0.72 -14.65
CA ARG A 132 -14.15 -0.20 -15.61
C ARG A 132 -14.70 -1.44 -14.90
N ALA A 133 -13.95 -2.06 -14.00
CA ALA A 133 -14.42 -3.19 -13.21
C ALA A 133 -15.68 -2.82 -12.41
N LYS A 134 -15.67 -1.66 -11.75
CA LYS A 134 -16.84 -1.17 -11.01
C LYS A 134 -18.03 -0.90 -11.92
N ALA A 135 -17.83 -0.26 -13.07
CA ALA A 135 -18.87 0.00 -14.06
C ALA A 135 -19.46 -1.29 -14.66
N ALA A 136 -18.67 -2.37 -14.72
CA ALA A 136 -19.13 -3.70 -15.15
C ALA A 136 -19.87 -4.46 -14.03
N GLY A 137 -20.16 -3.80 -12.89
CA GLY A 137 -20.89 -4.39 -11.76
C GLY A 137 -20.08 -5.36 -10.91
N LYS A 138 -18.74 -5.36 -11.06
CA LYS A 138 -17.87 -6.22 -10.25
C LYS A 138 -17.77 -5.69 -8.81
N ARG A 139 -17.54 -6.60 -7.88
CA ARG A 139 -17.11 -6.25 -6.54
C ARG A 139 -15.65 -5.83 -6.59
N VAL A 140 -15.36 -4.58 -6.23
CA VAL A 140 -14.00 -4.02 -6.27
C VAL A 140 -13.50 -3.78 -4.86
N VAL A 141 -12.37 -4.37 -4.50
CA VAL A 141 -11.77 -4.21 -3.18
C VAL A 141 -10.29 -3.83 -3.26
N LEU A 142 -9.79 -3.18 -2.22
CA LEU A 142 -8.40 -2.78 -2.13
C LEU A 142 -7.71 -3.63 -1.05
N VAL A 143 -6.52 -4.15 -1.35
CA VAL A 143 -5.77 -5.02 -0.43
C VAL A 143 -4.31 -4.59 -0.42
N SER A 144 -3.81 -4.08 0.68
CA SER A 144 -2.45 -3.54 0.74
C SER A 144 -1.72 -3.88 2.03
N ASP A 145 -0.43 -4.22 1.89
CA ASP A 145 0.50 -4.31 3.01
C ASP A 145 1.00 -2.91 3.34
N MET A 146 0.35 -2.25 4.33
CA MET A 146 0.62 -0.85 4.64
C MET A 146 0.40 -0.53 6.12
N TYR A 147 1.20 0.42 6.63
CA TYR A 147 1.15 0.92 8.01
C TYR A 147 0.26 2.16 8.19
N LEU A 148 -0.19 2.76 7.11
CA LEU A 148 -1.15 3.86 7.16
C LEU A 148 -2.54 3.35 7.53
N SER A 149 -3.29 4.16 8.26
CA SER A 149 -4.67 3.83 8.63
C SER A 149 -5.64 3.87 7.45
N THR A 150 -6.80 3.25 7.62
CA THR A 150 -7.88 3.30 6.61
C THR A 150 -8.27 4.75 6.29
N GLU A 151 -8.33 5.65 7.29
CA GLU A 151 -8.66 7.05 7.09
C GLU A 151 -7.62 7.78 6.24
N GLU A 152 -6.33 7.51 6.48
CA GLU A 152 -5.23 8.10 5.69
C GLU A 152 -5.27 7.58 4.24
N ILE A 153 -5.49 6.29 4.04
CA ILE A 153 -5.65 5.71 2.70
C ILE A 153 -6.88 6.30 1.99
N GLN A 154 -8.02 6.37 2.65
CA GLN A 154 -9.23 6.97 2.08
C GLN A 154 -9.03 8.44 1.72
N PHE A 155 -8.27 9.19 2.52
CA PHE A 155 -7.91 10.56 2.19
C PHE A 155 -7.12 10.65 0.89
N LEU A 156 -6.08 9.80 0.71
CA LEU A 156 -5.28 9.75 -0.51
C LEU A 156 -6.13 9.37 -1.73
N LEU A 157 -6.94 8.33 -1.60
CA LEU A 157 -7.83 7.88 -2.68
C LEU A 157 -8.84 8.97 -3.07
N LYS A 158 -9.46 9.62 -2.10
CA LYS A 158 -10.42 10.71 -2.32
C LYS A 158 -9.76 11.92 -2.98
N LYS A 159 -8.54 12.27 -2.59
CA LYS A 159 -7.74 13.35 -3.21
C LYS A 159 -7.61 13.18 -4.72
N TRP A 160 -7.55 11.91 -5.18
CA TRP A 160 -7.40 11.56 -6.59
C TRP A 160 -8.70 11.05 -7.23
N ASN A 161 -9.83 11.25 -6.57
CA ASN A 161 -11.15 10.83 -7.07
C ASN A 161 -11.22 9.32 -7.40
N LEU A 162 -10.63 8.51 -6.51
CA LEU A 162 -10.62 7.05 -6.56
C LEU A 162 -11.53 6.51 -5.48
N THR A 163 -12.84 6.60 -5.70
CA THR A 163 -13.88 6.23 -4.71
C THR A 163 -14.71 5.02 -5.13
N GLU A 164 -14.41 4.44 -6.28
CA GLU A 164 -15.17 3.33 -6.88
C GLU A 164 -14.67 1.96 -6.38
N TYR A 165 -14.71 1.74 -5.07
CA TYR A 165 -14.42 0.46 -4.42
C TYR A 165 -15.44 0.14 -3.34
N ASP A 166 -15.52 -1.13 -2.91
CA ASP A 166 -16.50 -1.61 -1.94
C ASP A 166 -15.92 -1.80 -0.54
N ALA A 167 -14.62 -2.14 -0.45
CA ALA A 167 -13.93 -2.39 0.82
C ALA A 167 -12.42 -2.15 0.70
N ILE A 168 -11.75 -1.96 1.85
CA ILE A 168 -10.29 -1.84 1.97
C ILE A 168 -9.82 -2.84 3.03
N TYR A 169 -8.73 -3.55 2.73
CA TYR A 169 -8.05 -4.49 3.62
C TYR A 169 -6.59 -4.07 3.77
N LEU A 170 -6.19 -3.66 4.96
CA LEU A 170 -4.84 -3.18 5.28
C LEU A 170 -4.17 -4.10 6.30
N SER A 171 -2.94 -4.52 6.02
CA SER A 171 -2.19 -5.41 6.92
C SER A 171 -2.02 -4.85 8.33
N GLY A 172 -1.84 -3.53 8.45
CA GLY A 172 -1.73 -2.85 9.75
C GLY A 172 -2.99 -2.96 10.61
N GLU A 173 -4.17 -3.00 10.01
CA GLU A 173 -5.45 -3.10 10.73
C GLU A 173 -5.86 -4.54 11.02
N TYR A 174 -5.62 -5.45 10.07
CA TYR A 174 -5.94 -6.87 10.25
C TYR A 174 -4.89 -7.65 11.04
N GLY A 175 -3.75 -7.04 11.36
CA GLY A 175 -2.64 -7.71 12.02
C GLY A 175 -1.99 -8.82 11.20
N SER A 176 -2.27 -8.87 9.90
CA SER A 176 -1.86 -9.93 8.99
C SER A 176 -1.64 -9.39 7.58
N GLY A 177 -0.55 -9.78 6.93
CA GLY A 177 -0.23 -9.35 5.57
C GLY A 177 -0.76 -10.28 4.49
N LYS A 178 -0.57 -9.88 3.23
CA LYS A 178 -0.91 -10.66 2.05
C LYS A 178 -0.28 -12.07 2.06
N PRO A 179 1.02 -12.24 2.44
CA PRO A 179 1.63 -13.57 2.53
C PRO A 179 1.09 -14.45 3.65
N GLU A 180 0.30 -13.92 4.57
CA GLU A 180 -0.23 -14.64 5.73
C GLU A 180 -1.71 -14.94 5.55
N ALA A 181 -2.60 -14.06 6.02
CA ALA A 181 -4.03 -14.33 5.99
C ALA A 181 -4.88 -13.12 5.51
N LEU A 182 -4.28 -12.05 5.00
CA LEU A 182 -5.04 -10.86 4.59
C LEU A 182 -6.01 -11.19 3.45
N PHE A 183 -5.61 -12.03 2.49
CA PHE A 183 -6.49 -12.52 1.43
C PHE A 183 -7.62 -13.41 1.97
N ASP A 184 -7.38 -14.23 2.99
CA ASP A 184 -8.41 -15.05 3.62
C ASP A 184 -9.46 -14.19 4.33
N HIS A 185 -9.03 -13.12 5.02
CA HIS A 185 -9.95 -12.14 5.59
C HIS A 185 -10.82 -11.50 4.50
N MET A 186 -10.21 -11.07 3.39
CA MET A 186 -10.94 -10.53 2.26
C MET A 186 -11.97 -11.54 1.71
N LYS A 187 -11.55 -12.78 1.43
CA LYS A 187 -12.43 -13.81 0.86
C LYS A 187 -13.56 -14.20 1.79
N LYS A 188 -13.32 -14.21 3.10
CA LYS A 188 -14.36 -14.50 4.10
C LYS A 188 -15.46 -13.43 4.12
N GLU A 189 -15.10 -12.18 3.91
CA GLU A 189 -16.05 -11.05 3.95
C GLU A 189 -16.67 -10.76 2.57
N GLN A 190 -15.90 -10.98 1.50
CA GLN A 190 -16.35 -10.75 0.13
C GLN A 190 -16.87 -12.07 -0.47
N GLN A 191 -18.18 -12.13 -0.65
CA GLN A 191 -18.80 -13.31 -1.27
C GLN A 191 -18.57 -13.30 -2.79
N GLY A 192 -17.91 -14.32 -3.29
CA GLY A 192 -17.62 -14.55 -4.72
C GLY A 192 -17.03 -15.92 -4.92
N GLU A 193 -17.14 -16.47 -6.14
CA GLU A 193 -16.55 -17.76 -6.49
C GLU A 193 -15.17 -17.61 -7.14
N ARG A 194 -14.97 -16.49 -7.87
CA ARG A 194 -13.76 -16.23 -8.64
C ARG A 194 -13.20 -14.88 -8.28
N TYR A 195 -11.94 -14.88 -7.86
CA TYR A 195 -11.20 -13.70 -7.41
C TYR A 195 -10.06 -13.42 -8.37
N LEU A 196 -9.89 -12.15 -8.77
CA LEU A 196 -8.73 -11.65 -9.49
C LEU A 196 -8.03 -10.62 -8.63
N HIS A 197 -6.72 -10.77 -8.41
CA HIS A 197 -5.90 -9.73 -7.78
C HIS A 197 -5.00 -9.07 -8.81
N ILE A 198 -4.87 -7.75 -8.73
CA ILE A 198 -4.03 -6.91 -9.58
C ILE A 198 -3.08 -6.13 -8.68
N GLY A 199 -1.78 -6.38 -8.81
CA GLY A 199 -0.73 -5.74 -8.02
C GLY A 199 0.60 -5.72 -8.76
N ASP A 200 1.63 -5.14 -8.16
CA ASP A 200 2.95 -4.93 -8.79
C ASP A 200 4.05 -5.82 -8.21
N TYR A 201 3.86 -6.38 -7.01
CA TYR A 201 4.91 -7.13 -6.36
C TYR A 201 4.72 -8.65 -6.48
N PRO A 202 5.63 -9.38 -7.19
CA PRO A 202 5.46 -10.79 -7.53
C PRO A 202 5.19 -11.73 -6.37
N VAL A 203 5.73 -11.45 -5.19
CA VAL A 203 5.56 -12.32 -4.01
C VAL A 203 4.24 -12.06 -3.32
N SER A 204 3.98 -10.83 -2.86
CA SER A 204 2.77 -10.53 -2.09
C SER A 204 1.50 -10.51 -2.94
N ASP A 205 1.59 -9.99 -4.18
CA ASP A 205 0.42 -9.86 -5.05
C ASP A 205 0.19 -11.08 -5.94
N GLY A 206 1.20 -11.93 -6.07
CA GLY A 206 1.13 -13.06 -6.93
C GLY A 206 1.17 -14.39 -6.23
N THR A 207 2.34 -14.76 -5.75
CA THR A 207 2.49 -16.05 -5.06
C THR A 207 1.52 -16.16 -3.90
N SER A 208 1.37 -15.09 -3.10
CA SER A 208 0.46 -15.08 -1.97
C SER A 208 -1.00 -15.09 -2.41
N ALA A 209 -1.40 -14.28 -3.40
CA ALA A 209 -2.77 -14.28 -3.91
C ALA A 209 -3.19 -15.64 -4.51
N ASN A 210 -2.24 -16.40 -5.10
CA ASN A 210 -2.49 -17.74 -5.61
C ASN A 210 -2.53 -18.83 -4.51
N ALA A 211 -1.90 -18.60 -3.37
CA ALA A 211 -1.86 -19.55 -2.26
C ALA A 211 -3.16 -19.55 -1.43
N HIS A 212 -3.86 -18.44 -1.44
CA HIS A 212 -5.13 -18.21 -0.74
C HIS A 212 -6.31 -18.19 -1.69
#